data_b690ca733dae36ea59210f6b9a0d7d2a
#
_entry.id   b690ca733dae36ea59210f6b9a0d7d2a
#
_cell.length_a   1.000
_cell.length_b   1.000
_cell.length_c   1.000
_cell.angle_alpha   90.00
_cell.angle_beta   90.00
_cell.angle_gamma   90.00
#
_symmetry.space_group_name_H-M   'P 1'
#
loop_
_entity.id
_entity.type
_entity.pdbx_description
1 polymer ?
#
loop_
_entity_poly.entity_id
_entity_poly.type
_entity_poly.pdbx_seq_one_letter_code
_entity_poly.pdbx_strand_id
1 'polypeptide(L)'
;MKHILTCSFGKDSIATALLALQHGEPLDELVYSEVMFSDTVSGELPEHKRFIYETAIPYFEKRGIPTRVLRGQKTYLDCFYRIVSRGNAEGKLASFPLTGRC
;
A
#
# COMPACT_ATOMS: atom_id res chain seq x y z
N MET A 1 -8.53 3.70 22.22
CA MET A 1 -7.46 3.23 21.32
C MET A 1 -7.97 3.21 19.89
N LYS A 2 -7.20 3.70 18.95
CA LYS A 2 -7.57 3.71 17.55
C LYS A 2 -7.25 2.37 16.90
N HIS A 3 -8.21 1.81 16.18
CA HIS A 3 -8.04 0.53 15.47
C HIS A 3 -7.88 0.79 13.99
N ILE A 4 -6.71 0.45 13.46
CA ILE A 4 -6.31 0.72 12.08
C ILE A 4 -6.01 -0.60 11.37
N LEU A 5 -6.55 -0.76 10.17
CA LEU A 5 -6.23 -1.88 9.30
C LEU A 5 -5.38 -1.39 8.12
N THR A 6 -4.19 -1.97 7.96
CA THR A 6 -3.43 -1.76 6.74
C THR A 6 -4.07 -2.61 5.64
N CYS A 7 -4.42 -1.97 4.54
CA CYS A 7 -5.26 -2.59 3.52
C CYS A 7 -4.66 -2.38 2.14
N SER A 8 -4.35 -3.47 1.45
CA SER A 8 -3.88 -3.40 0.06
C SER A 8 -5.02 -3.41 -0.95
N PHE A 9 -6.25 -3.57 -0.48
CA PHE A 9 -7.47 -3.72 -1.29
C PHE A 9 -7.45 -4.95 -2.21
N GLY A 10 -6.64 -5.95 -1.87
CA GLY A 10 -6.79 -7.28 -2.41
C GLY A 10 -7.95 -8.01 -1.72
N LYS A 11 -8.27 -9.20 -2.19
CA LYS A 11 -9.43 -9.94 -1.67
C LYS A 11 -9.37 -10.21 -0.18
N ASP A 12 -8.18 -10.55 0.34
CA ASP A 12 -8.02 -10.90 1.75
C ASP A 12 -8.13 -9.68 2.66
N SER A 13 -7.55 -8.55 2.24
CA SER A 13 -7.67 -7.31 2.99
C SER A 13 -9.10 -6.81 3.05
N ILE A 14 -9.79 -6.85 1.93
CA ILE A 14 -11.20 -6.44 1.87
C ILE A 14 -12.06 -7.38 2.70
N ALA A 15 -11.82 -8.69 2.62
CA ALA A 15 -12.55 -9.66 3.42
C ALA A 15 -12.34 -9.42 4.93
N THR A 16 -11.13 -9.09 5.34
CA THR A 16 -10.82 -8.77 6.73
C THR A 16 -11.62 -7.55 7.20
N ALA A 17 -11.66 -6.50 6.40
CA ALA A 17 -12.41 -5.29 6.73
C ALA A 17 -13.91 -5.57 6.82
N LEU A 18 -14.45 -6.33 5.86
CA LEU A 18 -15.87 -6.66 5.85
C LEU A 18 -16.26 -7.55 7.03
N LEU A 19 -15.41 -8.52 7.39
CA LEU A 19 -15.64 -9.36 8.56
C LEU A 19 -15.64 -8.55 9.84
N ALA A 20 -14.71 -7.59 9.97
CA ALA A 20 -14.68 -6.72 11.14
C ALA A 20 -16.00 -5.95 11.28
N LEU A 21 -16.50 -5.39 10.17
CA LEU A 21 -17.78 -4.70 10.17
C LEU A 21 -18.93 -5.63 10.51
N GLN A 22 -18.95 -6.83 9.94
CA GLN A 22 -20.03 -7.80 10.15
C GLN A 22 -20.08 -8.27 11.60
N HIS A 23 -18.93 -8.43 12.25
CA HIS A 23 -18.85 -8.89 13.64
C HIS A 23 -18.87 -7.76 14.66
N GLY A 24 -19.03 -6.51 14.21
CA GLY A 24 -19.06 -5.38 15.12
C GLY A 24 -17.72 -5.08 15.77
N GLU A 25 -16.62 -5.55 15.19
CA GLU A 25 -15.30 -5.26 15.70
C GLU A 25 -14.92 -3.81 15.43
N PRO A 26 -14.20 -3.16 16.34
CA PRO A 26 -13.81 -1.77 16.12
C PRO A 26 -12.85 -1.63 14.94
N LEU A 27 -13.17 -0.72 14.03
CA LEU A 27 -12.35 -0.41 12.89
C LEU A 27 -12.52 1.07 12.58
N ASP A 28 -11.49 1.85 12.89
CA ASP A 28 -11.58 3.31 12.82
C ASP A 28 -11.08 3.86 11.49
N GLU A 29 -10.11 3.18 10.87
CA GLU A 29 -9.44 3.72 9.70
C GLU A 29 -8.79 2.60 8.89
N LEU A 30 -8.79 2.75 7.57
CA LEU A 30 -7.96 1.93 6.69
C LEU A 30 -6.73 2.74 6.30
N VAL A 31 -5.59 2.09 6.19
CA VAL A 31 -4.36 2.70 5.69
C VAL A 31 -3.92 1.94 4.46
N TYR A 32 -3.87 2.62 3.33
CA TYR A 32 -3.42 2.08 2.06
C TYR A 32 -2.08 2.68 1.70
N SER A 33 -1.07 1.83 1.54
CA SER A 33 0.25 2.26 1.14
C SER A 33 0.41 2.01 -0.36
N GLU A 34 0.37 3.08 -1.14
CA GLU A 34 0.54 2.99 -2.59
C GLU A 34 2.03 3.00 -2.93
N VAL A 35 2.50 1.93 -3.58
CA VAL A 35 3.88 1.85 -4.04
C VAL A 35 3.94 2.51 -5.41
N MET A 36 4.77 3.52 -5.54
CA MET A 36 4.97 4.21 -6.82
C MET A 36 6.12 3.58 -7.57
N PHE A 37 5.90 3.30 -8.86
CA PHE A 37 6.95 2.82 -9.74
C PHE A 37 7.94 3.92 -10.07
N SER A 38 7.40 5.10 -10.39
CA SER A 38 8.20 6.32 -10.61
C SER A 38 7.46 7.50 -9.99
N ASP A 39 7.99 8.70 -10.13
CA ASP A 39 7.36 9.91 -9.58
C ASP A 39 5.93 10.13 -10.11
N THR A 40 5.64 9.64 -11.30
CA THR A 40 4.36 9.87 -11.95
C THR A 40 3.55 8.61 -12.25
N VAL A 41 4.16 7.42 -12.08
CA VAL A 41 3.52 6.14 -12.44
C VAL A 41 3.34 5.30 -11.19
N SER A 42 2.09 4.91 -10.91
CA SER A 42 1.78 4.01 -9.80
C SER A 42 2.29 2.60 -10.09
N GLY A 43 2.69 1.88 -9.04
CA GLY A 43 3.04 0.47 -9.13
C GLY A 43 1.82 -0.44 -9.21
N GLU A 44 0.61 0.10 -9.03
CA GLU A 44 -0.62 -0.69 -9.14
C GLU A 44 -1.03 -0.88 -10.59
N LEU A 45 -1.66 -2.01 -10.88
CA LEU A 45 -2.32 -2.19 -12.18
C LEU A 45 -3.41 -1.13 -12.35
N PRO A 46 -3.57 -0.56 -13.56
CA PRO A 46 -4.56 0.51 -13.77
C PRO A 46 -5.98 0.09 -13.36
N GLU A 47 -6.40 -1.14 -13.65
CA GLU A 47 -7.72 -1.62 -13.29
C GLU A 47 -7.88 -1.74 -11.77
N HIS A 48 -6.86 -2.21 -11.07
CA HIS A 48 -6.89 -2.33 -9.62
C HIS A 48 -6.88 -0.96 -8.97
N LYS A 49 -6.09 -0.03 -9.47
CA LYS A 49 -6.06 1.34 -8.98
C LYS A 49 -7.42 2.00 -9.13
N ARG A 50 -8.07 1.82 -10.29
CA ARG A 50 -9.41 2.34 -10.52
C ARG A 50 -10.40 1.76 -9.52
N PHE A 51 -10.36 0.45 -9.30
CA PHE A 51 -11.21 -0.20 -8.31
C PHE A 51 -11.01 0.41 -6.92
N ILE A 52 -9.75 0.61 -6.51
CA ILE A 52 -9.44 1.16 -5.19
C ILE A 52 -10.07 2.53 -5.03
N TYR A 53 -9.83 3.45 -5.96
CA TYR A 53 -10.23 4.84 -5.82
C TYR A 53 -11.69 5.10 -6.17
N GLU A 54 -12.25 4.35 -7.10
CA GLU A 54 -13.63 4.60 -7.55
C GLU A 54 -14.68 3.74 -6.82
N THR A 55 -14.29 2.61 -6.28
CA THR A 55 -15.23 1.66 -5.66
C THR A 55 -14.91 1.40 -4.20
N ALA A 56 -13.70 0.93 -3.89
CA ALA A 56 -13.37 0.46 -2.55
C ALA A 56 -13.32 1.57 -1.50
N ILE A 57 -12.58 2.62 -1.76
CA ILE A 57 -12.46 3.72 -0.82
C ILE A 57 -13.82 4.38 -0.57
N PRO A 58 -14.61 4.74 -1.59
CA PRO A 58 -15.95 5.30 -1.34
C PRO A 58 -16.86 4.35 -0.58
N TYR A 59 -16.77 3.04 -0.82
CA TYR A 59 -17.57 2.05 -0.12
C TYR A 59 -17.35 2.12 1.39
N PHE A 60 -16.08 2.16 1.82
CA PHE A 60 -15.77 2.21 3.25
C PHE A 60 -16.03 3.59 3.85
N GLU A 61 -15.80 4.66 3.10
CA GLU A 61 -16.09 6.01 3.59
C GLU A 61 -17.57 6.20 3.88
N LYS A 62 -18.45 5.64 3.06
CA LYS A 62 -19.91 5.69 3.31
C LYS A 62 -20.30 4.98 4.60
N ARG A 63 -19.45 4.08 5.08
CA ARG A 63 -19.67 3.33 6.32
C ARG A 63 -18.95 3.94 7.52
N GLY A 64 -18.42 5.15 7.35
CA GLY A 64 -17.75 5.86 8.42
C GLY A 64 -16.31 5.42 8.65
N ILE A 65 -15.70 4.72 7.69
CA ILE A 65 -14.32 4.25 7.80
C ILE A 65 -13.48 4.97 6.76
N PRO A 66 -12.76 6.04 7.14
CA PRO A 66 -11.93 6.76 6.18
C PRO A 66 -10.70 5.94 5.79
N THR A 67 -10.20 6.20 4.60
CA THR A 67 -8.97 5.59 4.11
C THR A 67 -7.89 6.64 4.00
N ARG A 68 -6.76 6.38 4.65
CA ARG A 68 -5.57 7.21 4.51
C ARG A 68 -4.66 6.58 3.46
N VAL A 69 -4.32 7.35 2.43
CA VAL A 69 -3.40 6.89 1.39
C VAL A 69 -2.02 7.42 1.73
N LEU A 70 -1.06 6.50 1.88
CA LEU A 70 0.33 6.84 2.13
C LEU A 70 1.16 6.49 0.91
N ARG A 71 2.12 7.34 0.61
CA ARG A 71 3.12 7.09 -0.43
C ARG A 71 4.49 7.30 0.16
N GLY A 72 5.38 6.34 -0.08
CA GLY A 72 6.75 6.47 0.39
C GLY A 72 7.50 7.59 -0.35
N GLN A 73 8.58 8.05 0.25
CA GLN A 73 9.42 9.06 -0.39
C GLN A 73 10.20 8.50 -1.57
N LYS A 74 10.42 7.18 -1.57
CA LYS A 74 11.18 6.50 -2.63
C LYS A 74 10.26 5.68 -3.49
N THR A 75 10.49 5.74 -4.81
CA THR A 75 9.77 4.91 -5.78
C THR A 75 10.48 3.58 -5.98
N TYR A 76 9.84 2.67 -6.73
CA TYR A 76 10.48 1.41 -7.11
C TYR A 76 11.78 1.66 -7.88
N LEU A 77 11.77 2.63 -8.81
CA LEU A 77 12.98 2.97 -9.57
C LEU A 77 14.09 3.52 -8.68
N ASP A 78 13.75 4.31 -7.66
CA ASP A 78 14.74 4.79 -6.71
C ASP A 78 15.43 3.63 -6.00
N CYS A 79 14.66 2.63 -5.58
CA CYS A 79 15.21 1.44 -4.94
C CYS A 79 16.04 0.60 -5.91
N PHE A 80 15.60 0.49 -7.17
CA PHE A 80 16.30 -0.26 -8.21
C PHE A 80 17.66 0.34 -8.49
N TYR A 81 17.75 1.66 -8.60
CA TYR A 81 19.00 2.37 -8.93
C TYR A 81 19.81 2.75 -7.70
N ARG A 82 19.40 2.28 -6.53
CA ARG A 82 20.15 2.56 -5.30
C ARG A 82 21.52 1.88 -5.33
N ILE A 83 22.54 2.64 -4.89
CA ILE A 83 23.88 2.08 -4.73
C ILE A 83 23.98 1.45 -3.34
N VAL A 84 24.43 0.21 -3.28
CA VAL A 84 24.58 -0.51 -2.01
C VAL A 84 25.72 0.13 -1.22
N SER A 85 25.47 0.47 0.05
CA SER A 85 26.41 1.16 0.92
C SER A 85 27.09 0.24 1.92
N ARG A 86 26.68 -1.02 2.03
CA ARG A 86 27.22 -1.95 3.01
C ARG A 86 27.33 -3.36 2.42
N GLY A 87 28.23 -4.15 3.02
CA GLY A 87 28.40 -5.56 2.69
C GLY A 87 29.20 -5.80 1.42
N ASN A 88 29.12 -7.05 0.93
CA ASN A 88 29.93 -7.49 -0.20
C ASN A 88 29.56 -6.82 -1.54
N ALA A 89 28.37 -6.25 -1.60
CA ALA A 89 27.88 -5.59 -2.81
C ALA A 89 28.06 -4.07 -2.78
N GLU A 90 28.83 -3.54 -1.81
CA GLU A 90 29.03 -2.11 -1.66
C GLU A 90 29.55 -1.49 -2.97
N GLY A 91 28.96 -0.36 -3.36
CA GLY A 91 29.28 0.32 -4.61
C GLY A 91 28.59 -0.21 -5.84
N LYS A 92 27.86 -1.31 -5.71
CA LYS A 92 27.12 -1.89 -6.83
C LYS A 92 25.67 -1.45 -6.83
N LEU A 93 25.03 -1.55 -8.00
CA LEU A 93 23.60 -1.26 -8.14
C LEU A 93 22.78 -2.29 -7.38
N ALA A 94 21.80 -1.81 -6.59
CA ALA A 94 20.98 -2.71 -5.79
C ALA A 94 20.02 -3.56 -6.63
N SER A 95 19.61 -3.05 -7.78
CA SER A 95 18.64 -3.68 -8.69
C SER A 95 17.34 -4.07 -7.98
N PHE A 96 16.80 -5.25 -8.18
CA PHE A 96 15.51 -5.62 -7.65
C PHE A 96 15.46 -5.66 -6.12
N PRO A 97 14.50 -5.03 -5.48
CA PRO A 97 14.29 -5.17 -4.04
C PRO A 97 13.61 -6.53 -3.74
N LEU A 98 14.42 -7.58 -3.64
CA LEU A 98 13.93 -8.95 -3.53
C LEU A 98 13.22 -9.27 -2.22
N THR A 99 13.50 -8.50 -1.16
CA THR A 99 12.98 -8.81 0.17
C THR A 99 11.98 -7.78 0.68
N GLY A 100 11.51 -6.89 -0.17
CA GLY A 100 10.61 -5.82 0.23
C GLY A 100 11.24 -4.76 1.13
N ARG A 101 12.54 -4.75 1.25
CA ARG A 101 13.29 -3.76 2.02
C ARG A 101 13.63 -2.57 1.13
N CYS A 102 12.69 -1.69 0.97
CA CYS A 102 12.90 -0.46 0.22
C CYS A 102 12.93 0.73 1.15
#